data_848b7030a54fb4c5f08952fb9a88c513
#
_entry.id   848b7030a54fb4c5f08952fb9a88c513
#
_cell.length_a   1.000
_cell.length_b   1.000
_cell.length_c   1.000
_cell.angle_alpha   90.00
_cell.angle_beta   90.00
_cell.angle_gamma   90.00
#
_symmetry.space_group_name_H-M   'P 1'
#
loop_
_entity.id
_entity.type
_entity.pdbx_description
1 polymer ?
#
loop_
_entity_poly.entity_id
_entity_poly.type
_entity_poly.pdbx_seq_one_letter_code
_entity_poly.pdbx_strand_id
1 'polypeptide(L)'
;EKYLYHDPYHTPMKTHAPLKVANALLGGAPDSGAVKLSDRCCGESGTLAVTRPDISTQIRFRKEEEIRAGVASLNAGNQPVKLLTSCPSCLQGLARYSDDAGTTPDYIVVELAKKLLGENWMTSYLARVGNGGIERVLL
;
A
#
# COMPACT_ATOMS: atom_id res chain seq x y z
N GLU A 1 14.46 -3.12 -2.16
CA GLU A 1 13.35 -2.73 -1.29
C GLU A 1 12.39 -3.90 -1.11
N LYS A 2 11.73 -3.95 0.05
CA LYS A 2 10.77 -5.00 0.40
C LYS A 2 9.43 -4.38 0.70
N TYR A 3 8.37 -5.06 0.27
CA TYR A 3 7.02 -4.55 0.28
C TYR A 3 6.05 -5.54 0.90
N LEU A 4 5.08 -5.02 1.63
CA LEU A 4 3.80 -5.70 1.89
C LEU A 4 2.75 -5.08 0.97
N TYR A 5 1.93 -5.91 0.36
CA TYR A 5 0.81 -5.44 -0.44
C TYR A 5 -0.52 -5.84 0.20
N HIS A 6 -1.32 -4.85 0.54
CA HIS A 6 -2.70 -5.05 1.01
C HIS A 6 -3.65 -4.94 -0.16
N ASP A 7 -4.28 -6.05 -0.52
CA ASP A 7 -5.30 -6.10 -1.57
C ASP A 7 -6.66 -5.71 -1.00
N PRO A 8 -7.26 -4.59 -1.45
CA PRO A 8 -8.57 -4.16 -0.97
C PRO A 8 -9.67 -5.16 -1.30
N TYR A 9 -10.71 -5.21 -0.48
CA TYR A 9 -11.80 -6.17 -0.62
C TYR A 9 -12.54 -6.09 -1.97
N HIS A 10 -12.65 -4.89 -2.53
CA HIS A 10 -13.38 -4.60 -3.76
C HIS A 10 -12.48 -4.38 -4.98
N THR A 11 -11.23 -4.82 -4.93
CA THR A 11 -10.35 -4.67 -6.08
C THR A 11 -10.63 -5.74 -7.15
N PRO A 12 -10.63 -5.37 -8.44
CA PRO A 12 -10.67 -6.34 -9.51
C PRO A 12 -9.43 -7.23 -9.60
N MET A 13 -8.34 -6.85 -8.95
CA MET A 13 -7.09 -7.61 -8.91
C MET A 13 -7.24 -8.98 -8.24
N LYS A 14 -8.25 -9.18 -7.40
CA LYS A 14 -8.51 -10.48 -6.74
C LYS A 14 -8.69 -11.63 -7.71
N THR A 15 -9.28 -11.36 -8.87
CA THR A 15 -9.48 -12.35 -9.93
C THR A 15 -8.23 -12.63 -10.75
N HIS A 16 -7.18 -11.83 -10.57
CA HIS A 16 -5.94 -11.86 -11.37
C HIS A 16 -4.67 -12.17 -10.56
N ALA A 17 -4.78 -12.88 -9.44
CA ALA A 17 -3.68 -13.18 -8.56
C ALA A 17 -2.92 -11.91 -8.11
N PRO A 18 -3.42 -11.20 -7.09
CA PRO A 18 -2.92 -9.86 -6.71
C PRO A 18 -1.41 -9.82 -6.43
N LEU A 19 -0.84 -10.90 -5.88
CA LEU A 19 0.59 -10.95 -5.62
C LEU A 19 1.43 -10.94 -6.91
N LYS A 20 0.97 -11.64 -7.96
CA LYS A 20 1.64 -11.61 -9.27
C LYS A 20 1.57 -10.23 -9.90
N VAL A 21 0.42 -9.58 -9.82
CA VAL A 21 0.23 -8.22 -10.34
C VAL A 21 1.11 -7.22 -9.59
N ALA A 22 1.11 -7.28 -8.26
CA ALA A 22 1.96 -6.41 -7.44
C ALA A 22 3.45 -6.59 -7.75
N ASN A 23 3.93 -7.83 -7.86
CA ASN A 23 5.32 -8.11 -8.25
C ASN A 23 5.65 -7.55 -9.64
N ALA A 24 4.75 -7.74 -10.62
CA ALA A 24 4.96 -7.22 -11.97
C ALA A 24 5.03 -5.69 -11.98
N LEU A 25 4.13 -5.01 -11.29
CA LEU A 25 4.10 -3.55 -11.19
C LEU A 25 5.36 -2.98 -10.50
N LEU A 26 5.88 -3.68 -9.51
CA LEU A 26 7.07 -3.27 -8.77
C LEU A 26 8.38 -3.73 -9.42
N GLY A 27 8.31 -4.36 -10.59
CA GLY A 27 9.49 -4.77 -11.37
C GLY A 27 10.28 -5.92 -10.75
N GLY A 28 9.68 -6.67 -9.84
CA GLY A 28 10.29 -7.84 -9.21
C GLY A 28 10.01 -9.13 -9.99
N ALA A 29 10.90 -10.11 -9.87
CA ALA A 29 10.59 -11.46 -10.31
C ALA A 29 9.46 -12.05 -9.44
N PRO A 30 8.54 -12.83 -10.00
CA PRO A 30 7.38 -13.36 -9.28
C PRO A 30 7.75 -14.11 -7.99
N ASP A 31 8.91 -14.72 -7.96
CA ASP A 31 9.38 -15.55 -6.85
C ASP A 31 10.50 -14.89 -6.02
N SER A 32 10.72 -13.58 -6.19
CA SER A 32 11.82 -12.87 -5.50
C SER A 32 11.63 -12.76 -3.98
N GLY A 33 10.43 -12.99 -3.47
CA GLY A 33 10.10 -12.79 -2.05
C GLY A 33 10.18 -11.34 -1.58
N ALA A 34 10.33 -10.39 -2.51
CA ALA A 34 10.40 -8.96 -2.18
C ALA A 34 9.03 -8.36 -1.84
N VAL A 35 7.96 -8.95 -2.37
CA VAL A 35 6.58 -8.54 -2.10
C VAL A 35 5.84 -9.69 -1.42
N LYS A 36 5.23 -9.42 -0.28
CA LYS A 36 4.34 -10.36 0.39
C LYS A 36 2.93 -9.79 0.48
N LEU A 37 1.96 -10.68 0.43
CA LEU A 37 0.55 -10.31 0.55
C LEU A 37 0.17 -10.14 2.02
N SER A 38 -0.54 -9.06 2.30
CA SER A 38 -1.21 -8.80 3.58
C SER A 38 -2.71 -8.91 3.35
N ASP A 39 -3.29 -10.08 3.63
CA ASP A 39 -4.60 -10.49 3.12
C ASP A 39 -5.77 -10.22 4.08
N ARG A 40 -5.51 -9.92 5.34
CA ARG A 40 -6.58 -9.63 6.31
C ARG A 40 -7.19 -8.25 6.07
N CYS A 41 -8.49 -8.13 6.38
CA CYS A 41 -9.24 -6.89 6.27
C CYS A 41 -8.60 -5.75 7.07
N CYS A 42 -8.61 -4.54 6.49
CA CYS A 42 -8.12 -3.33 7.17
C CYS A 42 -9.10 -2.78 8.22
N GLY A 43 -10.35 -3.24 8.22
CA GLY A 43 -11.38 -2.77 9.15
C GLY A 43 -12.03 -1.43 8.79
N GLU A 44 -11.73 -0.88 7.63
CA GLU A 44 -12.21 0.45 7.21
C GLU A 44 -13.37 0.39 6.18
N SER A 45 -13.95 -0.79 5.96
CA SER A 45 -15.02 -0.95 4.98
C SER A 45 -16.25 -0.10 5.31
N GLY A 46 -16.61 0.80 4.42
CA GLY A 46 -17.74 1.71 4.61
C GLY A 46 -17.62 2.53 5.89
N THR A 47 -18.66 2.48 6.70
CA THR A 47 -18.74 3.19 7.99
C THR A 47 -18.51 2.27 9.20
N LEU A 48 -17.89 1.11 9.00
CA LEU A 48 -17.76 0.09 10.05
C LEU A 48 -17.12 0.62 11.34
N ALA A 49 -16.08 1.45 11.20
CA ALA A 49 -15.38 2.03 12.34
C ALA A 49 -16.26 2.96 13.19
N VAL A 50 -17.29 3.56 12.59
CA VAL A 50 -18.24 4.45 13.25
C VAL A 50 -19.45 3.69 13.80
N THR A 51 -19.99 2.76 13.01
CA THR A 51 -21.23 2.04 13.35
C THR A 51 -21.00 0.85 14.29
N ARG A 52 -19.87 0.19 14.15
CA ARG A 52 -19.49 -0.98 14.98
C ARG A 52 -18.02 -0.91 15.37
N PRO A 53 -17.65 0.03 16.26
CA PRO A 53 -16.27 0.19 16.72
C PRO A 53 -15.72 -1.04 17.45
N ASP A 54 -16.56 -1.81 18.08
CA ASP A 54 -16.22 -3.08 18.73
C ASP A 54 -15.66 -4.11 17.71
N ILE A 55 -16.35 -4.28 16.59
CA ILE A 55 -15.93 -5.17 15.52
C ILE A 55 -14.69 -4.63 14.81
N SER A 56 -14.71 -3.36 14.48
CA SER A 56 -13.58 -2.70 13.79
C SER A 56 -12.27 -2.80 14.61
N THR A 57 -12.35 -2.63 15.92
CA THR A 57 -11.19 -2.77 16.81
C THR A 57 -10.61 -4.19 16.80
N GLN A 58 -11.44 -5.21 16.82
CA GLN A 58 -10.99 -6.60 16.73
C GLN A 58 -10.33 -6.92 15.39
N ILE A 59 -10.90 -6.41 14.30
CA ILE A 59 -10.33 -6.56 12.95
C ILE A 59 -8.97 -5.88 12.88
N ARG A 60 -8.84 -4.68 13.42
CA ARG A 60 -7.57 -3.93 13.47
C ARG A 60 -6.50 -4.66 14.25
N PHE A 61 -6.83 -5.22 15.38
CA PHE A 61 -5.89 -6.00 16.18
C PHE A 61 -5.31 -7.17 15.39
N ARG A 62 -6.17 -7.95 14.74
CA ARG A 62 -5.74 -9.07 13.89
C ARG A 62 -4.93 -8.61 12.68
N LYS A 63 -5.28 -7.46 12.13
CA LYS A 63 -4.52 -6.86 11.02
C LYS A 63 -3.12 -6.44 11.44
N GLU A 64 -3.00 -5.82 12.60
CA GLU A 64 -1.70 -5.45 13.15
C GLU A 64 -0.80 -6.66 13.39
N GLU A 65 -1.32 -7.74 13.96
CA GLU A 65 -0.57 -8.98 14.12
C GLU A 65 -0.05 -9.53 12.79
N GLU A 66 -0.89 -9.52 11.76
CA GLU A 66 -0.50 -9.96 10.42
C GLU A 66 0.59 -9.07 9.82
N ILE A 67 0.48 -7.75 9.96
CA ILE A 67 1.49 -6.80 9.47
C ILE A 67 2.83 -7.04 10.16
N ARG A 68 2.84 -7.18 11.48
CA ARG A 68 4.06 -7.49 12.25
C ARG A 68 4.71 -8.79 11.81
N ALA A 69 3.92 -9.83 11.62
CA ALA A 69 4.41 -11.12 11.11
C ALA A 69 4.96 -10.99 9.69
N GLY A 70 4.29 -10.22 8.83
CA GLY A 70 4.74 -9.93 7.47
C GLY A 70 6.08 -9.19 7.44
N VAL A 71 6.22 -8.15 8.25
CA VAL A 71 7.47 -7.38 8.37
C VAL A 71 8.62 -8.28 8.85
N ALA A 72 8.38 -9.08 9.88
CA ALA A 72 9.38 -10.01 10.40
C ALA A 72 9.82 -11.03 9.33
N SER A 73 8.88 -11.54 8.55
CA SER A 73 9.17 -12.54 7.51
C SER A 73 9.95 -11.99 6.31
N LEU A 74 9.94 -10.67 6.11
CA LEU A 74 10.68 -10.02 5.02
C LEU A 74 12.16 -9.81 5.34
N ASN A 75 12.56 -9.92 6.60
CA ASN A 75 13.94 -9.72 7.06
C ASN A 75 14.54 -8.38 6.56
N ALA A 76 13.76 -7.30 6.66
CA ALA A 76 14.17 -5.98 6.19
C ALA A 76 15.19 -5.28 7.11
N GLY A 77 15.60 -5.91 8.20
CA GLY A 77 16.45 -5.30 9.23
C GLY A 77 15.74 -4.14 9.93
N ASN A 78 16.43 -3.01 10.08
CA ASN A 78 15.88 -1.80 10.70
C ASN A 78 15.24 -0.84 9.69
N GLN A 79 15.15 -1.22 8.42
CA GLN A 79 14.53 -0.37 7.40
C GLN A 79 13.00 -0.53 7.43
N PRO A 80 12.24 0.58 7.34
CA PRO A 80 10.79 0.51 7.24
C PRO A 80 10.38 -0.29 6.00
N VAL A 81 9.40 -1.17 6.17
CA VAL A 81 8.79 -1.91 5.07
C VAL A 81 7.67 -1.05 4.50
N LYS A 82 7.64 -0.88 3.19
CA LYS A 82 6.53 -0.19 2.53
C LYS A 82 5.30 -1.09 2.51
N LEU A 83 4.19 -0.56 3.00
CA LEU A 83 2.89 -1.23 3.01
C LEU A 83 1.99 -0.58 1.97
N LEU A 84 1.86 -1.24 0.82
CA LEU A 84 1.21 -0.67 -0.36
C LEU A 84 -0.24 -1.12 -0.49
N THR A 85 -1.08 -0.22 -0.95
CA THR A 85 -2.49 -0.52 -1.26
C THR A 85 -2.97 0.33 -2.43
N SER A 86 -4.11 -0.03 -3.00
CA SER A 86 -4.79 0.75 -4.05
C SER A 86 -6.05 1.48 -3.57
N CYS A 87 -6.37 1.41 -2.28
CA CYS A 87 -7.60 1.96 -1.71
C CYS A 87 -7.33 3.09 -0.70
N PRO A 88 -7.94 4.28 -0.86
CA PRO A 88 -7.76 5.40 0.07
C PRO A 88 -8.17 5.10 1.50
N SER A 89 -9.32 4.45 1.70
CA SER A 89 -9.78 4.06 3.04
C SER A 89 -8.84 3.07 3.70
N CYS A 90 -8.33 2.10 2.94
CA CYS A 90 -7.34 1.15 3.45
C CYS A 90 -6.03 1.86 3.81
N LEU A 91 -5.56 2.80 2.98
CA LEU A 91 -4.36 3.57 3.29
C LEU A 91 -4.47 4.29 4.63
N GLN A 92 -5.59 4.96 4.87
CA GLN A 92 -5.86 5.64 6.13
C GLN A 92 -5.85 4.68 7.32
N GLY A 93 -6.49 3.53 7.18
CA GLY A 93 -6.51 2.51 8.22
C GLY A 93 -5.15 1.89 8.48
N LEU A 94 -4.39 1.61 7.43
CA LEU A 94 -3.06 1.02 7.52
C LEU A 94 -2.01 1.97 8.11
N ALA A 95 -2.19 3.28 7.95
CA ALA A 95 -1.29 4.28 8.52
C ALA A 95 -1.26 4.26 10.06
N ARG A 96 -2.29 3.73 10.70
CA ARG A 96 -2.36 3.61 12.16
C ARG A 96 -1.31 2.67 12.74
N TYR A 97 -0.80 1.74 11.95
CA TYR A 97 0.18 0.73 12.41
C TYR A 97 1.63 1.12 12.12
N SER A 98 1.87 2.29 11.53
CA SER A 98 3.20 2.69 11.04
C SER A 98 4.26 2.65 12.12
N ASP A 99 4.00 3.27 13.24
CA ASP A 99 4.96 3.35 14.35
C ASP A 99 5.15 1.99 15.04
N ASP A 100 4.06 1.27 15.27
CA ASP A 100 4.08 0.01 16.00
C ASP A 100 4.64 -1.17 15.21
N ALA A 101 4.41 -1.16 13.90
CA ALA A 101 4.80 -2.27 13.02
C ALA A 101 6.03 -1.95 12.14
N GLY A 102 6.53 -0.72 12.17
CA GLY A 102 7.68 -0.31 11.36
C GLY A 102 7.36 -0.28 9.87
N THR A 103 6.17 0.16 9.50
CA THR A 103 5.72 0.23 8.11
C THR A 103 5.57 1.67 7.62
N THR A 104 5.74 1.86 6.31
CA THR A 104 5.44 3.12 5.63
C THR A 104 4.32 2.86 4.63
N PRO A 105 3.07 3.24 4.93
CA PRO A 105 1.95 3.01 4.03
C PRO A 105 1.96 4.00 2.87
N ASP A 106 1.65 3.49 1.67
CA ASP A 106 1.53 4.32 0.47
C ASP A 106 0.66 3.62 -0.58
N TYR A 107 0.34 4.33 -1.65
CA TYR A 107 -0.33 3.73 -2.80
C TYR A 107 0.67 2.99 -3.69
N ILE A 108 0.26 1.82 -4.19
CA ILE A 108 1.09 1.07 -5.15
C ILE A 108 1.35 1.88 -6.42
N VAL A 109 0.41 2.72 -6.85
CA VAL A 109 0.58 3.59 -8.03
C VAL A 109 1.67 4.65 -7.81
N VAL A 110 1.85 5.13 -6.59
CA VAL A 110 2.93 6.07 -6.25
C VAL A 110 4.29 5.39 -6.41
N GLU A 111 4.42 4.18 -5.93
CA GLU A 111 5.66 3.41 -6.06
C GLU A 111 5.97 3.07 -7.54
N LEU A 112 4.93 2.75 -8.31
CA LEU A 112 5.05 2.55 -9.75
C LEU A 112 5.51 3.83 -10.44
N ALA A 113 4.92 4.98 -10.10
CA ALA A 113 5.32 6.27 -10.65
C ALA A 113 6.80 6.61 -10.37
N LYS A 114 7.28 6.34 -9.16
CA LYS A 114 8.70 6.50 -8.82
C LYS A 114 9.60 5.66 -9.72
N LYS A 115 9.22 4.43 -9.99
CA LYS A 115 9.99 3.51 -10.84
C LYS A 115 10.01 3.93 -12.30
N LEU A 116 8.91 4.44 -12.81
CA LEU A 116 8.77 4.83 -14.22
C LEU A 116 9.28 6.24 -14.51
N LEU A 117 9.09 7.17 -13.60
CA LEU A 117 9.31 8.61 -13.81
C LEU A 117 10.45 9.19 -12.97
N GLY A 118 11.01 8.41 -12.04
CA GLY A 118 12.04 8.84 -11.11
C GLY A 118 11.51 9.34 -9.77
N GLU A 119 12.40 9.47 -8.80
CA GLU A 119 12.05 9.85 -7.42
C GLU A 119 11.39 11.24 -7.31
N ASN A 120 11.74 12.16 -8.21
CA ASN A 120 11.25 13.53 -8.21
C ASN A 120 9.99 13.75 -9.07
N TRP A 121 9.30 12.68 -9.47
CA TRP A 121 8.17 12.76 -10.37
C TRP A 121 7.06 13.69 -9.87
N MET A 122 6.75 13.66 -8.58
CA MET A 122 5.69 14.47 -7.99
C MET A 122 6.04 15.95 -8.00
N THR A 123 7.27 16.30 -7.63
CA THR A 123 7.76 17.70 -7.69
C THR A 123 7.70 18.24 -9.10
N SER A 124 8.15 17.44 -10.08
CA SER A 124 8.10 17.81 -11.49
C SER A 124 6.66 17.97 -11.99
N TYR A 125 5.77 17.07 -11.60
CA TYR A 125 4.35 17.14 -11.92
C TYR A 125 3.72 18.42 -11.38
N LEU A 126 3.91 18.71 -10.09
CA LEU A 126 3.36 19.91 -9.44
C LEU A 126 3.89 21.20 -10.05
N ALA A 127 5.16 21.23 -10.42
CA ALA A 127 5.75 22.37 -11.11
C ALA A 127 5.09 22.63 -12.50
N ARG A 128 4.81 21.58 -13.26
CA ARG A 128 4.09 21.69 -14.54
C ARG A 128 2.66 22.18 -14.34
N VAL A 129 1.94 21.65 -13.38
CA VAL A 129 0.58 22.09 -13.05
C VAL A 129 0.55 23.56 -12.66
N GLY A 130 1.52 24.02 -11.85
CA GLY A 130 1.66 25.43 -11.44
C GLY A 130 1.96 26.38 -12.60
N ASN A 131 2.66 25.90 -13.63
CA ASN A 131 3.11 26.74 -14.75
C ASN A 131 2.16 26.77 -15.97
N GLY A 132 1.03 26.15 -15.93
CA GLY A 132 0.15 26.18 -17.08
C GLY A 132 -1.14 25.42 -17.00
N GLY A 133 -1.52 25.01 -15.79
CA GLY A 133 -2.72 24.26 -15.57
C GLY A 133 -2.57 22.76 -15.88
N ILE A 134 -3.60 22.01 -15.55
CA ILE A 134 -3.59 20.55 -15.61
C ILE A 134 -3.52 20.03 -17.05
N GLU A 135 -4.03 20.79 -18.02
CA GLU A 135 -4.02 20.40 -19.43
C GLU A 135 -2.61 20.22 -19.98
N ARG A 136 -1.65 20.99 -19.49
CA ARG A 136 -0.24 20.86 -19.90
C ARG A 136 0.45 19.60 -19.37
N VAL A 137 -0.14 18.95 -18.42
CA VAL A 137 0.41 17.71 -17.86
C VAL A 137 -0.10 16.49 -18.62
N LEU A 138 -1.27 16.61 -19.23
CA LEU A 138 -1.92 15.53 -19.97
C LEU A 138 -1.49 15.44 -21.44
N LEU A 139 -0.77 16.44 -21.92
CA LEU A 139 -0.21 16.51 -23.28
C LEU A 139 1.29 16.22 -23.27
#